data_db50cfb1940074d995d3b94abe1ab1d7
#
_entry.id   db50cfb1940074d995d3b94abe1ab1d7
#
_cell.length_a   1.000
_cell.length_b   1.000
_cell.length_c   1.000
_cell.angle_alpha   90.00
_cell.angle_beta   90.00
_cell.angle_gamma   90.00
#
_symmetry.space_group_name_H-M   'P 1'
#
loop_
_entity.id
_entity.type
_entity.pdbx_description
1 polymer ?
#
loop_
_entity_poly.entity_id
_entity_poly.type
_entity_poly.pdbx_seq_one_letter_code
_entity_poly.pdbx_strand_id
1 'polypeptide(L)'
;MAEATGLREMLHNRGYARLLVASAVIGVPIALACFFFVSAQHQLQHWVWETLPRKAGYDQAPWWWPLPALLLAGLILAPIVTRMPGRGGHVPVHGLGGPVLGPRALPGVVLAAVATLPLGVVLGPEAPLMAVGSGLALLVLRPAQREAEPQAAMVLGTAGSTAAISTILGGPVVAAVLMLEAAGLAAPRMVILLLPCLLASGVGALVFTGFGNWTGLSIGALSLPEVPPPASPDAGDFLWGVPLAVVLAFVVTSMHRVGRVTAAWTGRRTALRTVLCAAAVGVLLAAYALLTGRSPTEAALSGQAGLAELAAHPHSWSVGALLVLMLCKGLAWGVCLGSLRGGPIFPAVLIGAAGGVAVSGLPGLGTTPALAVGLVTAAAAITRLPVTSAVLAMLLLGPDAQ
;
A
#
# COMPACT_ATOMS: atom_id res chain seq x y z
N MET A 1 25.57 -24.09 19.08
CA MET A 1 24.88 -25.36 19.42
C MET A 1 23.76 -25.16 20.44
N ALA A 2 23.94 -24.46 21.54
CA ALA A 2 22.88 -24.22 22.54
C ALA A 2 21.65 -23.45 22.01
N GLU A 3 21.83 -22.44 21.16
CA GLU A 3 20.71 -21.70 20.52
C GLU A 3 19.89 -22.54 19.55
N ALA A 4 20.53 -23.44 18.80
CA ALA A 4 19.83 -24.34 17.88
C ALA A 4 19.01 -25.41 18.63
N THR A 5 19.46 -25.83 19.82
CA THR A 5 18.72 -26.76 20.68
C THR A 5 17.49 -26.09 21.28
N GLY A 6 17.63 -24.86 21.77
CA GLY A 6 16.49 -24.07 22.30
C GLY A 6 15.43 -23.75 21.25
N LEU A 7 15.81 -23.47 19.99
CA LEU A 7 14.88 -23.26 18.90
C LEU A 7 14.08 -24.54 18.56
N ARG A 8 14.75 -25.71 18.51
CA ARG A 8 14.09 -27.01 18.29
C ARG A 8 13.08 -27.33 19.41
N GLU A 9 13.44 -27.09 20.66
CA GLU A 9 12.52 -27.29 21.79
C GLU A 9 11.31 -26.38 21.71
N MET A 10 11.49 -25.12 21.32
CA MET A 10 10.38 -24.17 21.14
C MET A 10 9.46 -24.59 19.99
N LEU A 11 10.00 -25.03 18.86
CA LEU A 11 9.21 -25.48 17.72
C LEU A 11 8.41 -26.76 18.00
N HIS A 12 8.88 -27.63 18.90
CA HIS A 12 8.17 -28.85 19.34
C HIS A 12 7.23 -28.62 20.53
N ASN A 13 7.17 -27.40 21.06
CA ASN A 13 6.26 -27.09 22.16
C ASN A 13 4.81 -27.08 21.68
N ARG A 14 3.93 -27.76 22.42
CA ARG A 14 2.47 -27.79 22.15
C ARG A 14 1.86 -26.38 22.13
N GLY A 15 2.41 -25.43 22.86
CA GLY A 15 2.01 -24.03 22.84
C GLY A 15 2.25 -23.37 21.47
N TYR A 16 3.41 -23.63 20.86
CA TYR A 16 3.75 -23.11 19.53
C TYR A 16 2.91 -23.78 18.44
N ALA A 17 2.66 -25.10 18.52
CA ALA A 17 1.76 -25.77 17.57
C ALA A 17 0.34 -25.19 17.62
N ARG A 18 -0.19 -24.88 18.82
CA ARG A 18 -1.50 -24.19 18.95
C ARG A 18 -1.46 -22.79 18.33
N LEU A 19 -0.36 -22.06 18.50
CA LEU A 19 -0.17 -20.75 17.88
C LEU A 19 -0.19 -20.83 16.33
N LEU A 20 0.45 -21.84 15.75
CA LEU A 20 0.43 -22.08 14.30
C LEU A 20 -0.98 -22.37 13.79
N VAL A 21 -1.71 -23.26 14.46
CA VAL A 21 -3.12 -23.56 14.14
C VAL A 21 -3.98 -22.30 14.27
N ALA A 22 -3.82 -21.55 15.35
CA ALA A 22 -4.55 -20.29 15.53
C ALA A 22 -4.24 -19.29 14.41
N SER A 23 -2.96 -19.18 13.98
CA SER A 23 -2.54 -18.31 12.87
C SER A 23 -3.19 -18.72 11.54
N ALA A 24 -3.28 -20.02 11.25
CA ALA A 24 -3.97 -20.51 10.07
C ALA A 24 -5.48 -20.19 10.12
N VAL A 25 -6.12 -20.44 11.26
CA VAL A 25 -7.57 -20.22 11.44
C VAL A 25 -7.94 -18.74 11.33
N ILE A 26 -7.17 -17.83 11.92
CA ILE A 26 -7.45 -16.38 11.82
C ILE A 26 -7.26 -15.84 10.40
N GLY A 27 -6.45 -16.48 9.56
CA GLY A 27 -6.29 -16.12 8.15
C GLY A 27 -7.61 -16.07 7.39
N VAL A 28 -8.55 -16.97 7.70
CA VAL A 28 -9.87 -17.06 7.05
C VAL A 28 -10.73 -15.79 7.27
N PRO A 29 -11.12 -15.44 8.51
CA PRO A 29 -11.95 -14.27 8.74
C PRO A 29 -11.25 -12.95 8.34
N ILE A 30 -9.93 -12.89 8.44
CA ILE A 30 -9.16 -11.71 8.01
C ILE A 30 -9.25 -11.57 6.49
N ALA A 31 -9.04 -12.65 5.72
CA ALA A 31 -9.14 -12.61 4.27
C ALA A 31 -10.53 -12.20 3.80
N LEU A 32 -11.58 -12.72 4.41
CA LEU A 32 -12.97 -12.33 4.11
C LEU A 32 -13.21 -10.85 4.43
N ALA A 33 -12.76 -10.36 5.59
CA ALA A 33 -12.89 -8.95 5.95
C ALA A 33 -12.13 -8.05 4.97
N CYS A 34 -10.91 -8.43 4.57
CA CYS A 34 -10.13 -7.71 3.56
C CYS A 34 -10.82 -7.73 2.19
N PHE A 35 -11.39 -8.87 1.79
CA PHE A 35 -12.13 -9.01 0.54
C PHE A 35 -13.29 -8.01 0.47
N PHE A 36 -14.16 -8.01 1.48
CA PHE A 36 -15.29 -7.09 1.53
C PHE A 36 -14.85 -5.63 1.64
N PHE A 37 -13.79 -5.35 2.41
CA PHE A 37 -13.26 -4.00 2.53
C PHE A 37 -12.76 -3.46 1.18
N VAL A 38 -11.94 -4.24 0.46
CA VAL A 38 -11.38 -3.84 -0.85
C VAL A 38 -12.49 -3.75 -1.89
N SER A 39 -13.46 -4.70 -1.90
CA SER A 39 -14.63 -4.65 -2.77
C SER A 39 -15.44 -3.37 -2.57
N ALA A 40 -15.77 -3.05 -1.32
CA ALA A 40 -16.53 -1.85 -0.99
C ALA A 40 -15.77 -0.58 -1.40
N GLN A 41 -14.45 -0.56 -1.17
CA GLN A 41 -13.60 0.55 -1.59
C GLN A 41 -13.61 0.74 -3.11
N HIS A 42 -13.44 -0.34 -3.89
CA HIS A 42 -13.47 -0.28 -5.36
C HIS A 42 -14.84 0.17 -5.87
N GLN A 43 -15.93 -0.35 -5.31
CA GLN A 43 -17.28 0.06 -5.70
C GLN A 43 -17.56 1.54 -5.41
N LEU A 44 -17.15 2.03 -4.24
CA LEU A 44 -17.26 3.44 -3.89
C LEU A 44 -16.38 4.32 -4.81
N GLN A 45 -15.16 3.87 -5.12
CA GLN A 45 -14.25 4.56 -6.02
C GLN A 45 -14.85 4.67 -7.43
N HIS A 46 -15.32 3.56 -8.00
CA HIS A 46 -16.00 3.52 -9.30
C HIS A 46 -17.24 4.43 -9.31
N TRP A 47 -18.02 4.40 -8.22
CA TRP A 47 -19.19 5.26 -8.09
C TRP A 47 -18.82 6.75 -8.08
N VAL A 48 -17.80 7.14 -7.30
CA VAL A 48 -17.36 8.53 -7.17
C VAL A 48 -16.69 9.05 -8.45
N TRP A 49 -15.85 8.25 -9.10
CA TRP A 49 -14.98 8.73 -10.18
C TRP A 49 -15.48 8.42 -11.59
N GLU A 50 -16.44 7.51 -11.72
CA GLU A 50 -17.01 7.16 -13.02
C GLU A 50 -18.53 7.38 -13.06
N THR A 51 -19.27 6.75 -12.13
CA THR A 51 -20.75 6.77 -12.19
C THR A 51 -21.30 8.17 -11.94
N LEU A 52 -20.82 8.89 -10.92
CA LEU A 52 -21.31 10.24 -10.61
C LEU A 52 -20.98 11.26 -11.70
N PRO A 53 -19.73 11.33 -12.24
CA PRO A 53 -19.44 12.21 -13.36
C PRO A 53 -20.33 11.95 -14.57
N ARG A 54 -20.51 10.66 -14.96
CA ARG A 54 -21.39 10.28 -16.08
C ARG A 54 -22.85 10.71 -15.85
N LYS A 55 -23.38 10.54 -14.65
CA LYS A 55 -24.73 11.02 -14.29
C LYS A 55 -24.85 12.53 -14.31
N ALA A 56 -23.74 13.25 -14.10
CA ALA A 56 -23.68 14.70 -14.20
C ALA A 56 -23.45 15.21 -15.63
N GLY A 57 -23.41 14.32 -16.63
CA GLY A 57 -23.25 14.65 -18.05
C GLY A 57 -21.81 14.77 -18.53
N TYR A 58 -20.84 14.25 -17.79
CA TYR A 58 -19.45 14.21 -18.21
C TYR A 58 -19.03 12.78 -18.59
N ASP A 59 -18.27 12.62 -19.68
CA ASP A 59 -17.74 11.31 -20.08
C ASP A 59 -16.73 10.75 -19.07
N GLN A 60 -15.98 11.64 -18.43
CA GLN A 60 -15.01 11.34 -17.39
C GLN A 60 -15.01 12.44 -16.32
N ALA A 61 -14.37 12.19 -15.18
CA ALA A 61 -14.27 13.17 -14.12
C ALA A 61 -13.63 14.49 -14.63
N PRO A 62 -14.33 15.65 -14.54
CA PRO A 62 -13.79 16.93 -15.00
C PRO A 62 -12.63 17.39 -14.09
N TRP A 63 -11.82 18.33 -14.58
CA TRP A 63 -10.61 18.82 -13.89
C TRP A 63 -10.89 19.31 -12.46
N TRP A 64 -12.07 19.88 -12.18
CA TRP A 64 -12.45 20.41 -10.88
C TRP A 64 -13.00 19.37 -9.89
N TRP A 65 -13.29 18.14 -10.38
CA TRP A 65 -13.91 17.08 -9.58
C TRP A 65 -13.14 16.70 -8.30
N PRO A 66 -11.79 16.69 -8.28
CA PRO A 66 -11.02 16.43 -7.07
C PRO A 66 -11.29 17.45 -5.94
N LEU A 67 -11.64 18.68 -6.26
CA LEU A 67 -11.82 19.74 -5.25
C LEU A 67 -12.91 19.41 -4.23
N PRO A 68 -14.18 19.19 -4.63
CA PRO A 68 -15.24 18.82 -3.70
C PRO A 68 -15.01 17.41 -3.08
N ALA A 69 -14.46 16.45 -3.83
CA ALA A 69 -14.24 15.10 -3.34
C ALA A 69 -13.21 15.08 -2.18
N LEU A 70 -12.07 15.74 -2.36
CA LEU A 70 -11.03 15.81 -1.34
C LEU A 70 -11.45 16.71 -0.15
N LEU A 71 -12.17 17.81 -0.41
CA LEU A 71 -12.72 18.63 0.68
C LEU A 71 -13.67 17.79 1.56
N LEU A 72 -14.56 17.01 0.95
CA LEU A 72 -15.45 16.09 1.65
C LEU A 72 -14.66 15.05 2.46
N ALA A 73 -13.61 14.44 1.86
CA ALA A 73 -12.73 13.51 2.55
C ALA A 73 -12.10 14.14 3.80
N GLY A 74 -11.59 15.36 3.68
CA GLY A 74 -11.02 16.12 4.80
C GLY A 74 -12.03 16.41 5.91
N LEU A 75 -13.25 16.83 5.54
CA LEU A 75 -14.34 17.12 6.48
C LEU A 75 -14.77 15.88 7.25
N ILE A 76 -14.89 14.72 6.60
CA ILE A 76 -15.24 13.46 7.26
C ILE A 76 -14.08 12.95 8.11
N LEU A 77 -12.84 13.07 7.63
CA LEU A 77 -11.66 12.56 8.36
C LEU A 77 -11.36 13.39 9.62
N ALA A 78 -11.57 14.70 9.60
CA ALA A 78 -11.21 15.59 10.71
C ALA A 78 -11.82 15.17 12.07
N PRO A 79 -13.12 14.86 12.21
CA PRO A 79 -13.68 14.35 13.45
C PRO A 79 -13.16 12.95 13.83
N ILE A 80 -12.86 12.11 12.86
CA ILE A 80 -12.33 10.75 13.11
C ILE A 80 -10.95 10.82 13.77
N VAL A 81 -10.03 11.62 13.21
CA VAL A 81 -8.66 11.72 13.74
C VAL A 81 -8.57 12.49 15.07
N THR A 82 -9.60 13.26 15.42
CA THR A 82 -9.61 14.05 16.67
C THR A 82 -10.37 13.39 17.81
N ARG A 83 -11.43 12.61 17.52
CA ARG A 83 -12.37 12.13 18.55
C ARG A 83 -12.42 10.62 18.67
N MET A 84 -12.08 9.85 17.61
CA MET A 84 -12.23 8.40 17.66
C MET A 84 -10.99 7.71 18.24
N PRO A 85 -11.16 6.57 18.94
CA PRO A 85 -10.05 5.72 19.37
C PRO A 85 -9.18 5.32 18.19
N GLY A 86 -7.86 5.31 18.39
CA GLY A 86 -6.90 4.98 17.33
C GLY A 86 -6.74 6.06 16.25
N ARG A 87 -7.45 7.20 16.36
CA ARG A 87 -7.31 8.40 15.51
C ARG A 87 -7.26 8.10 14.01
N GLY A 88 -8.06 7.11 13.56
CA GLY A 88 -8.10 6.69 12.16
C GLY A 88 -6.90 5.87 11.68
N GLY A 89 -6.05 5.39 12.58
CA GLY A 89 -4.84 4.62 12.24
C GLY A 89 -3.55 5.42 12.31
N HIS A 90 -2.47 4.79 11.86
CA HIS A 90 -1.15 5.41 11.84
C HIS A 90 -1.06 6.57 10.85
N VAL A 91 -0.20 7.55 11.14
CA VAL A 91 0.17 8.59 10.18
C VAL A 91 1.19 8.01 9.20
N PRO A 92 0.90 7.98 7.88
CA PRO A 92 1.69 7.22 6.91
C PRO A 92 3.18 7.60 6.84
N VAL A 93 3.52 8.83 7.17
CA VAL A 93 4.90 9.33 7.15
C VAL A 93 5.83 8.59 8.12
N HIS A 94 5.29 7.91 9.11
CA HIS A 94 6.08 7.11 10.07
C HIS A 94 6.34 5.68 9.57
N GLY A 95 5.96 5.37 8.34
CA GLY A 95 6.13 4.06 7.69
C GLY A 95 4.95 3.13 7.91
N LEU A 96 5.14 1.87 7.50
CA LEU A 96 4.16 0.79 7.69
C LEU A 96 4.22 0.16 9.08
N GLY A 97 5.37 0.25 9.74
CA GLY A 97 5.61 -0.28 11.08
C GLY A 97 5.08 0.67 12.15
N GLY A 98 4.11 0.21 12.90
CA GLY A 98 3.60 0.86 14.09
C GLY A 98 3.22 -0.19 15.13
N PRO A 99 2.91 0.19 16.38
CA PRO A 99 2.42 -0.76 17.35
C PRO A 99 1.15 -1.44 16.82
N VAL A 100 1.01 -2.73 17.11
CA VAL A 100 -0.17 -3.51 16.73
C VAL A 100 -1.44 -2.81 17.27
N LEU A 101 -2.34 -2.43 16.37
CA LEU A 101 -3.54 -1.72 16.75
C LEU A 101 -4.56 -2.68 17.37
N GLY A 102 -4.99 -2.34 18.58
CA GLY A 102 -5.99 -3.12 19.28
C GLY A 102 -7.40 -2.98 18.68
N PRO A 103 -8.32 -3.90 19.00
CA PRO A 103 -9.67 -3.94 18.43
C PRO A 103 -10.49 -2.67 18.61
N ARG A 104 -10.22 -1.87 19.65
CA ARG A 104 -10.91 -0.59 19.91
C ARG A 104 -10.63 0.47 18.84
N ALA A 105 -9.50 0.37 18.13
CA ALA A 105 -9.14 1.30 17.07
C ALA A 105 -9.79 0.98 15.73
N LEU A 106 -10.26 -0.27 15.52
CA LEU A 106 -10.80 -0.76 14.24
C LEU A 106 -11.90 0.12 13.64
N PRO A 107 -12.95 0.55 14.38
CA PRO A 107 -13.99 1.38 13.82
C PRO A 107 -13.45 2.69 13.25
N GLY A 108 -12.53 3.35 13.98
CA GLY A 108 -11.90 4.58 13.52
C GLY A 108 -11.04 4.40 12.28
N VAL A 109 -10.30 3.28 12.20
CA VAL A 109 -9.45 2.97 11.04
C VAL A 109 -10.29 2.68 9.80
N VAL A 110 -11.31 1.83 9.93
CA VAL A 110 -12.21 1.47 8.81
C VAL A 110 -12.94 2.69 8.29
N LEU A 111 -13.52 3.49 9.19
CA LEU A 111 -14.22 4.73 8.81
C LEU A 111 -13.28 5.74 8.15
N ALA A 112 -12.06 5.92 8.65
CA ALA A 112 -11.07 6.79 8.02
C ALA A 112 -10.74 6.33 6.61
N ALA A 113 -10.50 5.04 6.41
CA ALA A 113 -10.14 4.49 5.11
C ALA A 113 -11.31 4.57 4.10
N VAL A 114 -12.52 4.18 4.51
CA VAL A 114 -13.73 4.28 3.67
C VAL A 114 -14.06 5.73 3.33
N ALA A 115 -13.81 6.66 4.25
CA ALA A 115 -14.06 8.07 4.03
C ALA A 115 -13.02 8.77 3.14
N THR A 116 -11.81 8.23 3.01
CA THR A 116 -10.71 8.94 2.34
C THR A 116 -10.28 8.29 1.03
N LEU A 117 -10.04 6.99 1.04
CA LEU A 117 -9.47 6.31 -0.12
C LEU A 117 -10.36 6.39 -1.37
N PRO A 118 -11.68 6.15 -1.31
CA PRO A 118 -12.55 6.27 -2.47
C PRO A 118 -12.72 7.71 -2.97
N LEU A 119 -12.53 8.71 -2.10
CA LEU A 119 -12.68 10.13 -2.44
C LEU A 119 -11.44 10.73 -3.12
N GLY A 120 -10.41 9.93 -3.39
CA GLY A 120 -9.27 10.38 -4.19
C GLY A 120 -8.00 10.70 -3.42
N VAL A 121 -7.94 10.38 -2.13
CA VAL A 121 -6.72 10.52 -1.35
C VAL A 121 -5.60 9.70 -1.98
N VAL A 122 -4.44 10.32 -2.13
CA VAL A 122 -3.27 9.72 -2.79
C VAL A 122 -2.51 8.85 -1.77
N LEU A 123 -3.19 7.77 -1.33
CA LEU A 123 -2.66 6.73 -0.43
C LEU A 123 -3.30 5.39 -0.81
N GLY A 124 -2.66 4.31 -0.42
CA GLY A 124 -3.17 2.95 -0.63
C GLY A 124 -3.90 2.37 0.58
N PRO A 125 -4.53 1.20 0.43
CA PRO A 125 -5.25 0.52 1.50
C PRO A 125 -4.34 -0.28 2.44
N GLU A 126 -3.01 -0.33 2.23
CA GLU A 126 -2.09 -1.24 2.91
C GLU A 126 -2.14 -1.07 4.44
N ALA A 127 -1.97 0.15 4.93
CA ALA A 127 -1.95 0.42 6.37
C ALA A 127 -3.32 0.17 7.05
N PRO A 128 -4.46 0.59 6.49
CA PRO A 128 -5.77 0.19 6.99
C PRO A 128 -5.98 -1.32 7.04
N LEU A 129 -5.60 -2.04 5.99
CA LEU A 129 -5.74 -3.51 5.95
C LEU A 129 -4.88 -4.20 7.00
N MET A 130 -3.62 -3.78 7.16
CA MET A 130 -2.76 -4.29 8.24
C MET A 130 -3.38 -4.06 9.62
N ALA A 131 -3.98 -2.90 9.86
CA ALA A 131 -4.66 -2.58 11.10
C ALA A 131 -5.92 -3.44 11.31
N VAL A 132 -6.70 -3.69 10.25
CA VAL A 132 -7.85 -4.61 10.29
C VAL A 132 -7.38 -6.02 10.61
N GLY A 133 -6.35 -6.52 9.94
CA GLY A 133 -5.80 -7.84 10.18
C GLY A 133 -5.32 -8.04 11.61
N SER A 134 -4.52 -7.11 12.14
CA SER A 134 -4.04 -7.18 13.53
C SER A 134 -5.17 -7.06 14.54
N GLY A 135 -6.09 -6.14 14.32
CA GLY A 135 -7.20 -5.91 15.24
C GLY A 135 -8.19 -7.09 15.29
N LEU A 136 -8.48 -7.73 14.16
CA LEU A 136 -9.30 -8.93 14.11
C LEU A 136 -8.61 -10.13 14.75
N ALA A 137 -7.31 -10.33 14.51
CA ALA A 137 -6.54 -11.36 15.18
C ALA A 137 -6.60 -11.24 16.71
N LEU A 138 -6.45 -10.03 17.22
CA LEU A 138 -6.55 -9.75 18.65
C LEU A 138 -7.99 -9.85 19.19
N LEU A 139 -9.00 -9.58 18.36
CA LEU A 139 -10.41 -9.75 18.73
C LEU A 139 -10.77 -11.21 18.95
N VAL A 140 -10.32 -12.09 18.04
CA VAL A 140 -10.54 -13.54 18.15
C VAL A 140 -9.87 -14.13 19.39
N LEU A 141 -8.74 -13.55 19.80
CA LEU A 141 -8.02 -13.98 21.03
C LEU A 141 -8.70 -13.54 22.33
N ARG A 142 -9.61 -12.56 22.33
CA ARG A 142 -10.20 -12.01 23.56
C ARG A 142 -10.77 -13.04 24.53
N PRO A 143 -11.47 -14.11 24.09
CA PRO A 143 -11.97 -15.14 25.01
C PRO A 143 -10.85 -15.90 25.72
N ALA A 144 -9.71 -16.09 25.04
CA ALA A 144 -8.54 -16.79 25.56
C ALA A 144 -7.52 -15.85 26.27
N GLN A 145 -7.73 -14.53 26.22
CA GLN A 145 -6.78 -13.51 26.74
C GLN A 145 -6.63 -13.48 28.27
N ARG A 146 -7.43 -14.20 29.03
CA ARG A 146 -7.20 -14.34 30.49
C ARG A 146 -5.91 -15.08 30.83
N GLU A 147 -5.31 -15.79 29.83
CA GLU A 147 -4.07 -16.59 30.00
C GLU A 147 -3.05 -16.38 28.87
N ALA A 148 -3.32 -15.53 27.85
CA ALA A 148 -2.41 -15.36 26.73
C ALA A 148 -1.22 -14.48 27.10
N GLU A 149 0.01 -15.02 26.95
CA GLU A 149 1.24 -14.27 27.09
C GLU A 149 1.30 -13.08 26.10
N PRO A 150 1.86 -11.93 26.48
CA PRO A 150 2.00 -10.76 25.61
C PRO A 150 2.70 -11.08 24.28
N GLN A 151 3.61 -12.07 24.28
CA GLN A 151 4.31 -12.54 23.09
C GLN A 151 3.37 -13.21 22.07
N ALA A 152 2.44 -14.04 22.54
CA ALA A 152 1.46 -14.70 21.66
C ALA A 152 0.52 -13.67 20.98
N ALA A 153 0.09 -12.66 21.72
CA ALA A 153 -0.71 -11.56 21.17
C ALA A 153 0.05 -10.77 20.10
N MET A 154 1.34 -10.50 20.30
CA MET A 154 2.19 -9.83 19.32
C MET A 154 2.33 -10.68 18.06
N VAL A 155 2.65 -11.99 18.20
CA VAL A 155 2.83 -12.90 17.05
C VAL A 155 1.53 -13.02 16.24
N LEU A 156 0.39 -13.22 16.90
CA LEU A 156 -0.90 -13.35 16.22
C LEU A 156 -1.36 -12.03 15.58
N GLY A 157 -1.13 -10.90 16.23
CA GLY A 157 -1.40 -9.59 15.66
C GLY A 157 -0.56 -9.33 14.41
N THR A 158 0.73 -9.71 14.44
CA THR A 158 1.63 -9.60 13.29
C THR A 158 1.22 -10.57 12.18
N ALA A 159 0.89 -11.83 12.51
CA ALA A 159 0.40 -12.81 11.54
C ALA A 159 -0.92 -12.34 10.87
N GLY A 160 -1.81 -11.70 11.64
CA GLY A 160 -3.01 -11.10 11.12
C GLY A 160 -2.76 -9.94 10.16
N SER A 161 -1.81 -9.05 10.49
CA SER A 161 -1.37 -7.97 9.57
C SER A 161 -0.78 -8.54 8.30
N THR A 162 0.03 -9.63 8.41
CA THR A 162 0.63 -10.30 7.25
C THR A 162 -0.43 -10.95 6.36
N ALA A 163 -1.42 -11.61 6.96
CA ALA A 163 -2.55 -12.19 6.22
C ALA A 163 -3.33 -11.11 5.45
N ALA A 164 -3.58 -9.96 6.09
CA ALA A 164 -4.31 -8.87 5.46
C ALA A 164 -3.53 -8.26 4.28
N ILE A 165 -2.23 -7.97 4.45
CA ILE A 165 -1.44 -7.33 3.39
C ILE A 165 -1.13 -8.28 2.24
N SER A 166 -1.09 -9.59 2.46
CA SER A 166 -0.89 -10.60 1.42
C SER A 166 -1.98 -10.56 0.35
N THR A 167 -3.20 -10.13 0.71
CA THR A 167 -4.34 -10.04 -0.20
C THR A 167 -4.17 -8.98 -1.28
N ILE A 168 -3.33 -7.96 -1.06
CA ILE A 168 -3.16 -6.82 -1.98
C ILE A 168 -1.76 -6.72 -2.58
N LEU A 169 -0.72 -7.31 -1.97
CA LEU A 169 0.65 -7.28 -2.49
C LEU A 169 1.01 -8.46 -3.42
N GLY A 170 0.02 -9.23 -3.86
CA GLY A 170 0.26 -10.31 -4.83
C GLY A 170 0.64 -11.66 -4.23
N GLY A 171 0.68 -11.81 -2.90
CA GLY A 171 0.85 -13.13 -2.31
C GLY A 171 1.49 -13.19 -0.93
N PRO A 172 1.49 -14.41 -0.33
CA PRO A 172 1.95 -14.62 1.03
C PRO A 172 3.47 -14.40 1.22
N VAL A 173 4.25 -14.62 0.17
CA VAL A 173 5.71 -14.51 0.23
C VAL A 173 6.14 -13.06 0.44
N VAL A 174 5.63 -12.13 -0.38
CA VAL A 174 5.93 -10.67 -0.21
C VAL A 174 5.54 -10.19 1.16
N ALA A 175 4.34 -10.57 1.62
CA ALA A 175 3.83 -10.15 2.92
C ALA A 175 4.69 -10.68 4.08
N ALA A 176 5.13 -11.93 4.01
CA ALA A 176 6.00 -12.52 5.01
C ALA A 176 7.40 -11.87 5.02
N VAL A 177 8.00 -11.66 3.83
CA VAL A 177 9.29 -10.97 3.70
C VAL A 177 9.20 -9.54 4.24
N LEU A 178 8.13 -8.81 3.91
CA LEU A 178 7.87 -7.47 4.42
C LEU A 178 7.87 -7.45 5.96
N MET A 179 7.14 -8.38 6.57
CA MET A 179 7.04 -8.42 8.03
C MET A 179 8.33 -8.81 8.71
N LEU A 180 9.12 -9.70 8.09
CA LEU A 180 10.43 -10.10 8.60
C LEU A 180 11.44 -8.97 8.52
N GLU A 181 11.51 -8.32 7.36
CA GLU A 181 12.43 -7.21 7.14
C GLU A 181 12.07 -6.00 8.03
N ALA A 182 10.75 -5.68 8.14
CA ALA A 182 10.27 -4.62 9.02
C ALA A 182 10.51 -4.89 10.52
N ALA A 183 10.48 -6.16 10.92
CA ALA A 183 10.73 -6.54 12.31
C ALA A 183 12.20 -6.47 12.69
N GLY A 184 13.14 -6.47 11.73
CA GLY A 184 14.58 -6.37 11.97
C GLY A 184 15.14 -7.45 12.94
N LEU A 185 14.53 -8.64 12.94
CA LEU A 185 14.79 -9.66 13.95
C LEU A 185 16.08 -10.44 13.65
N ALA A 186 16.81 -10.77 14.70
CA ALA A 186 17.90 -11.75 14.63
C ALA A 186 17.36 -13.16 14.31
N ALA A 187 18.15 -13.97 13.60
CA ALA A 187 17.76 -15.23 12.99
C ALA A 187 16.87 -16.19 13.82
N PRO A 188 17.12 -16.47 15.13
CA PRO A 188 16.27 -17.40 15.87
C PRO A 188 14.84 -16.91 16.08
N ARG A 189 14.67 -15.61 16.40
CA ARG A 189 13.34 -15.01 16.60
C ARG A 189 12.58 -14.82 15.31
N MET A 190 13.28 -14.68 14.20
CA MET A 190 12.75 -14.59 12.86
C MET A 190 11.96 -15.85 12.48
N VAL A 191 12.48 -17.04 12.74
CA VAL A 191 11.81 -18.32 12.42
C VAL A 191 10.51 -18.48 13.21
N ILE A 192 10.48 -18.06 14.47
CA ILE A 192 9.28 -18.14 15.32
C ILE A 192 8.15 -17.28 14.78
N LEU A 193 8.45 -16.13 14.19
CA LEU A 193 7.46 -15.23 13.61
C LEU A 193 7.09 -15.62 12.17
N LEU A 194 8.03 -16.16 11.39
CA LEU A 194 7.87 -16.48 9.98
C LEU A 194 6.75 -17.50 9.75
N LEU A 195 6.78 -18.63 10.46
CA LEU A 195 5.80 -19.70 10.24
C LEU A 195 4.36 -19.27 10.52
N PRO A 196 4.03 -18.60 11.65
CA PRO A 196 2.71 -18.04 11.85
C PRO A 196 2.28 -17.07 10.77
N CYS A 197 3.17 -16.18 10.32
CA CYS A 197 2.90 -15.22 9.25
C CYS A 197 2.63 -15.91 7.90
N LEU A 198 3.46 -16.90 7.52
CA LEU A 198 3.28 -17.68 6.29
C LEU A 198 1.98 -18.50 6.32
N LEU A 199 1.65 -19.13 7.44
CA LEU A 199 0.40 -19.90 7.55
C LEU A 199 -0.82 -18.98 7.46
N ALA A 200 -0.83 -17.89 8.20
CA ALA A 200 -1.96 -16.94 8.18
C ALA A 200 -2.13 -16.31 6.79
N SER A 201 -1.02 -15.90 6.14
CA SER A 201 -1.07 -15.29 4.81
C SER A 201 -1.35 -16.30 3.70
N GLY A 202 -0.84 -17.53 3.79
CA GLY A 202 -1.10 -18.60 2.83
C GLY A 202 -2.58 -19.02 2.84
N VAL A 203 -3.15 -19.28 4.03
CA VAL A 203 -4.59 -19.55 4.18
C VAL A 203 -5.40 -18.33 3.74
N GLY A 204 -4.99 -17.14 4.13
CA GLY A 204 -5.64 -15.89 3.74
C GLY A 204 -5.70 -15.69 2.24
N ALA A 205 -4.58 -15.94 1.53
CA ALA A 205 -4.51 -15.83 0.08
C ALA A 205 -5.41 -16.84 -0.63
N LEU A 206 -5.43 -18.09 -0.16
CA LEU A 206 -6.32 -19.14 -0.70
C LEU A 206 -7.80 -18.76 -0.55
N VAL A 207 -8.19 -18.26 0.62
CA VAL A 207 -9.58 -17.83 0.88
C VAL A 207 -9.94 -16.62 0.03
N PHE A 208 -9.06 -15.62 -0.05
CA PHE A 208 -9.29 -14.41 -0.82
C PHE A 208 -9.47 -14.72 -2.31
N THR A 209 -8.57 -15.50 -2.90
CA THR A 209 -8.62 -15.91 -4.31
C THR A 209 -9.82 -16.81 -4.59
N GLY A 210 -10.07 -17.81 -3.72
CA GLY A 210 -11.21 -18.72 -3.85
C GLY A 210 -12.54 -17.99 -3.79
N PHE A 211 -12.69 -17.05 -2.85
CA PHE A 211 -13.89 -16.26 -2.71
C PHE A 211 -14.10 -15.30 -3.89
N GLY A 212 -13.04 -14.73 -4.43
CA GLY A 212 -13.07 -13.93 -5.66
C GLY A 212 -13.58 -14.74 -6.85
N ASN A 213 -13.07 -15.96 -7.05
CA ASN A 213 -13.50 -16.85 -8.12
C ASN A 213 -14.98 -17.29 -7.95
N TRP A 214 -15.43 -17.55 -6.73
CA TRP A 214 -16.82 -17.96 -6.47
C TRP A 214 -17.83 -16.83 -6.64
N THR A 215 -17.46 -15.61 -6.29
CA THR A 215 -18.34 -14.44 -6.38
C THR A 215 -18.30 -13.76 -7.75
N GLY A 216 -17.31 -14.07 -8.58
CA GLY A 216 -17.05 -13.38 -9.84
C GLY A 216 -16.54 -11.94 -9.66
N LEU A 217 -16.26 -11.52 -8.43
CA LEU A 217 -15.67 -10.22 -8.13
C LEU A 217 -14.15 -10.36 -8.25
N SER A 218 -13.62 -10.03 -9.42
CA SER A 218 -12.16 -9.97 -9.62
C SER A 218 -11.58 -8.76 -8.88
N ILE A 219 -11.31 -8.93 -7.61
CA ILE A 219 -10.53 -7.96 -6.85
C ILE A 219 -9.08 -8.36 -7.04
N GLY A 220 -8.42 -7.72 -8.01
CA GLY A 220 -7.03 -8.01 -8.31
C GLY A 220 -6.12 -7.62 -7.15
N ALA A 221 -5.28 -8.56 -6.70
CA ALA A 221 -4.00 -8.18 -6.13
C ALA A 221 -3.25 -7.30 -7.14
N LEU A 222 -2.33 -6.49 -6.67
CA LEU A 222 -1.47 -5.73 -7.58
C LEU A 222 -0.77 -6.71 -8.53
N SER A 223 -1.10 -6.62 -9.81
CA SER A 223 -0.49 -7.42 -10.89
C SER A 223 -0.33 -6.54 -12.11
N LEU A 224 0.71 -6.74 -12.86
CA LEU A 224 0.94 -6.10 -14.15
C LEU A 224 0.67 -7.16 -15.23
N PRO A 225 -0.51 -7.12 -15.88
CA PRO A 225 -0.94 -8.21 -16.76
C PRO A 225 -0.10 -8.34 -18.04
N GLU A 226 0.49 -7.27 -18.53
CA GLU A 226 1.24 -7.25 -19.77
C GLU A 226 2.42 -6.28 -19.65
N VAL A 227 3.59 -6.83 -19.30
CA VAL A 227 4.85 -6.09 -19.36
C VAL A 227 5.56 -6.53 -20.65
N PRO A 228 6.11 -5.60 -21.44
CA PRO A 228 6.89 -5.98 -22.63
C PRO A 228 7.98 -7.00 -22.27
N PRO A 229 8.16 -8.08 -23.05
CA PRO A 229 9.18 -9.08 -22.73
C PRO A 229 10.55 -8.41 -22.60
N PRO A 230 11.32 -8.70 -21.56
CA PRO A 230 12.65 -8.13 -21.38
C PRO A 230 13.61 -8.69 -22.44
N ALA A 231 14.41 -7.81 -23.02
CA ALA A 231 15.65 -8.22 -23.65
C ALA A 231 16.66 -8.64 -22.56
N SER A 232 17.66 -9.46 -22.93
CA SER A 232 18.75 -9.74 -21.99
C SER A 232 19.40 -8.45 -21.52
N PRO A 233 19.68 -8.30 -20.19
CA PRO A 233 20.29 -7.09 -19.67
C PRO A 233 21.58 -6.71 -20.41
N ASP A 234 21.68 -5.45 -20.78
CA ASP A 234 22.84 -4.92 -21.48
C ASP A 234 23.54 -3.79 -20.68
N ALA A 235 24.63 -3.24 -21.23
CA ALA A 235 25.37 -2.17 -20.58
C ALA A 235 24.55 -0.87 -20.43
N GLY A 236 23.56 -0.64 -21.30
CA GLY A 236 22.69 0.52 -21.26
C GLY A 236 21.76 0.48 -20.06
N ASP A 237 21.25 -0.70 -19.69
CA ASP A 237 20.41 -0.86 -18.51
C ASP A 237 21.13 -0.42 -17.22
N PHE A 238 22.43 -0.76 -17.10
CA PHE A 238 23.22 -0.32 -15.95
C PHE A 238 23.59 1.17 -16.03
N LEU A 239 23.95 1.65 -17.22
CA LEU A 239 24.35 3.04 -17.44
C LEU A 239 23.21 4.01 -17.06
N TRP A 240 21.99 3.72 -17.43
CA TRP A 240 20.82 4.56 -17.17
C TRP A 240 20.06 4.17 -15.91
N GLY A 241 20.06 2.89 -15.54
CA GLY A 241 19.37 2.40 -14.35
C GLY A 241 19.92 2.97 -13.05
N VAL A 242 21.25 3.09 -12.93
CA VAL A 242 21.88 3.67 -11.72
C VAL A 242 21.53 5.15 -11.54
N PRO A 243 21.71 6.04 -12.52
CA PRO A 243 21.27 7.42 -12.41
C PRO A 243 19.77 7.56 -12.15
N LEU A 244 18.93 6.75 -12.81
CA LEU A 244 17.48 6.72 -12.58
C LEU A 244 17.16 6.39 -11.12
N ALA A 245 17.79 5.35 -10.56
CA ALA A 245 17.61 4.97 -9.16
C ALA A 245 17.99 6.12 -8.21
N VAL A 246 19.11 6.81 -8.45
CA VAL A 246 19.55 7.95 -7.62
C VAL A 246 18.52 9.08 -7.67
N VAL A 247 18.06 9.45 -8.88
CA VAL A 247 17.08 10.53 -9.06
C VAL A 247 15.75 10.17 -8.38
N LEU A 248 15.25 8.97 -8.58
CA LEU A 248 13.97 8.52 -7.98
C LEU A 248 14.07 8.41 -6.46
N ALA A 249 15.17 7.91 -5.92
CA ALA A 249 15.40 7.89 -4.48
C ALA A 249 15.38 9.31 -3.89
N PHE A 250 15.97 10.29 -4.58
CA PHE A 250 15.93 11.69 -4.18
C PHE A 250 14.51 12.25 -4.26
N VAL A 251 13.77 12.00 -5.34
CA VAL A 251 12.37 12.43 -5.50
C VAL A 251 11.49 11.89 -4.38
N VAL A 252 11.48 10.57 -4.15
CA VAL A 252 10.67 9.92 -3.12
C VAL A 252 11.04 10.42 -1.71
N THR A 253 12.35 10.56 -1.43
CA THR A 253 12.82 11.09 -0.14
C THR A 253 12.39 12.54 0.06
N SER A 254 12.39 13.35 -1.00
CA SER A 254 11.92 14.73 -0.94
C SER A 254 10.43 14.81 -0.65
N MET A 255 9.61 13.97 -1.29
CA MET A 255 8.18 13.89 -0.99
C MET A 255 7.91 13.38 0.43
N HIS A 256 8.71 12.44 0.92
CA HIS A 256 8.65 12.01 2.32
C HIS A 256 9.03 13.15 3.29
N ARG A 257 9.97 14.03 2.94
CA ARG A 257 10.28 15.24 3.71
C ARG A 257 9.09 16.20 3.75
N VAL A 258 8.41 16.42 2.63
CA VAL A 258 7.15 17.18 2.58
C VAL A 258 6.14 16.56 3.57
N GLY A 259 6.00 15.24 3.57
CA GLY A 259 5.13 14.54 4.52
C GLY A 259 5.49 14.80 5.99
N ARG A 260 6.76 14.80 6.35
CA ARG A 260 7.21 15.10 7.72
C ARG A 260 6.90 16.54 8.14
N VAL A 261 7.13 17.49 7.25
CA VAL A 261 6.78 18.91 7.49
C VAL A 261 5.28 19.06 7.66
N THR A 262 4.50 18.43 6.79
CA THR A 262 3.03 18.44 6.86
C THR A 262 2.52 17.81 8.16
N ALA A 263 3.11 16.68 8.61
CA ALA A 263 2.75 16.04 9.88
C ALA A 263 3.01 16.95 11.08
N ALA A 264 4.18 17.57 11.14
CA ALA A 264 4.53 18.53 12.19
C ALA A 264 3.59 19.75 12.20
N TRP A 265 3.21 20.23 11.02
CA TRP A 265 2.26 21.32 10.89
C TRP A 265 0.85 20.88 11.30
N THR A 266 0.34 19.78 10.80
CA THR A 266 -1.01 19.26 11.10
C THR A 266 -1.20 18.97 12.57
N GLY A 267 -0.19 18.48 13.28
CA GLY A 267 -0.26 18.13 14.70
C GLY A 267 -0.66 19.29 15.63
N ARG A 268 -0.47 20.55 15.24
CA ARG A 268 -0.81 21.73 16.07
C ARG A 268 -2.31 22.08 16.10
N ARG A 269 -3.04 21.87 15.00
CA ARG A 269 -4.48 22.09 14.85
C ARG A 269 -5.08 21.04 13.94
N THR A 270 -5.13 19.80 14.41
CA THR A 270 -5.36 18.60 13.59
C THR A 270 -6.61 18.69 12.73
N ALA A 271 -7.78 19.06 13.29
CA ALA A 271 -9.02 19.07 12.52
C ALA A 271 -8.97 20.03 11.32
N LEU A 272 -8.71 21.33 11.57
CA LEU A 272 -8.68 22.33 10.51
C LEU A 272 -7.60 22.02 9.47
N ARG A 273 -6.41 21.68 9.93
CA ARG A 273 -5.28 21.45 9.03
C ARG A 273 -5.40 20.17 8.22
N THR A 274 -6.08 19.13 8.71
CA THR A 274 -6.46 17.97 7.91
C THR A 274 -7.36 18.36 6.74
N VAL A 275 -8.36 19.21 6.98
CA VAL A 275 -9.24 19.71 5.90
C VAL A 275 -8.47 20.56 4.90
N LEU A 276 -7.60 21.47 5.36
CA LEU A 276 -6.78 22.31 4.48
C LEU A 276 -5.81 21.47 3.64
N CYS A 277 -5.19 20.43 4.21
CA CYS A 277 -4.34 19.49 3.48
C CYS A 277 -5.13 18.73 2.41
N ALA A 278 -6.31 18.24 2.74
CA ALA A 278 -7.15 17.54 1.78
C ALA A 278 -7.57 18.48 0.62
N ALA A 279 -7.93 19.73 0.91
CA ALA A 279 -8.22 20.74 -0.11
C ALA A 279 -6.98 21.02 -0.99
N ALA A 280 -5.79 21.14 -0.41
CA ALA A 280 -4.54 21.32 -1.15
C ALA A 280 -4.23 20.15 -2.08
N VAL A 281 -4.48 18.91 -1.62
CA VAL A 281 -4.39 17.72 -2.48
C VAL A 281 -5.36 17.85 -3.66
N GLY A 282 -6.61 18.24 -3.42
CA GLY A 282 -7.59 18.47 -4.49
C GLY A 282 -7.11 19.48 -5.54
N VAL A 283 -6.47 20.57 -5.10
CA VAL A 283 -5.88 21.59 -6.01
C VAL A 283 -4.75 21.00 -6.85
N LEU A 284 -3.86 20.18 -6.26
CA LEU A 284 -2.77 19.54 -6.99
C LEU A 284 -3.27 18.55 -8.06
N LEU A 285 -4.34 17.80 -7.76
CA LEU A 285 -4.95 16.89 -8.72
C LEU A 285 -5.68 17.63 -9.84
N ALA A 286 -6.36 18.74 -9.52
CA ALA A 286 -6.97 19.63 -10.52
C ALA A 286 -5.91 20.28 -11.41
N ALA A 287 -4.78 20.71 -10.84
CA ALA A 287 -3.65 21.26 -11.59
C ALA A 287 -3.06 20.23 -12.58
N TYR A 288 -2.95 18.95 -12.17
CA TYR A 288 -2.54 17.88 -13.07
C TYR A 288 -3.44 17.82 -14.32
N ALA A 289 -4.74 17.77 -14.10
CA ALA A 289 -5.71 17.68 -15.21
C ALA A 289 -5.66 18.91 -16.13
N LEU A 290 -5.52 20.11 -15.57
CA LEU A 290 -5.40 21.35 -16.36
C LEU A 290 -4.10 21.43 -17.16
N LEU A 291 -2.97 20.97 -16.60
CA LEU A 291 -1.68 21.04 -17.26
C LEU A 291 -1.50 19.99 -18.35
N THR A 292 -2.13 18.82 -18.19
CA THR A 292 -1.93 17.69 -19.10
C THR A 292 -3.10 17.48 -20.06
N GLY A 293 -4.29 18.05 -19.75
CA GLY A 293 -5.53 17.74 -20.45
C GLY A 293 -6.06 16.32 -20.21
N ARG A 294 -5.45 15.56 -19.28
CA ARG A 294 -5.81 14.17 -18.96
C ARG A 294 -6.75 14.10 -17.76
N SER A 295 -7.32 12.93 -17.52
CA SER A 295 -8.23 12.72 -16.40
C SER A 295 -7.54 12.94 -15.04
N PRO A 296 -8.14 13.69 -14.10
CA PRO A 296 -7.58 13.85 -12.76
C PRO A 296 -7.51 12.53 -11.99
N THR A 297 -8.24 11.50 -12.40
CA THR A 297 -8.24 10.17 -11.80
C THR A 297 -6.87 9.50 -11.87
N GLU A 298 -6.07 9.80 -12.90
CA GLU A 298 -4.70 9.27 -13.07
C GLU A 298 -3.76 9.73 -11.95
N ALA A 299 -3.90 10.98 -11.51
CA ALA A 299 -3.14 11.54 -10.40
C ALA A 299 -3.77 11.24 -9.02
N ALA A 300 -5.09 11.06 -8.95
CA ALA A 300 -5.82 10.72 -7.73
C ALA A 300 -5.58 9.26 -7.30
N LEU A 301 -6.15 8.90 -6.13
CA LEU A 301 -6.22 7.53 -5.61
C LEU A 301 -4.84 6.91 -5.34
N SER A 302 -4.82 5.61 -5.03
CA SER A 302 -3.58 4.86 -4.78
C SER A 302 -2.66 4.79 -6.00
N GLY A 303 -3.24 4.74 -7.20
CA GLY A 303 -2.50 4.60 -8.45
C GLY A 303 -2.34 3.16 -8.95
N GLN A 304 -3.00 2.17 -8.33
CA GLN A 304 -2.94 0.77 -8.78
C GLN A 304 -3.41 0.60 -10.24
N ALA A 305 -4.57 1.17 -10.56
CA ALA A 305 -5.10 1.13 -11.94
C ALA A 305 -4.18 1.89 -12.92
N GLY A 306 -3.67 3.06 -12.51
CA GLY A 306 -2.73 3.84 -13.32
C GLY A 306 -1.40 3.12 -13.55
N LEU A 307 -0.94 2.31 -12.60
CA LEU A 307 0.27 1.50 -12.75
C LEU A 307 0.07 0.40 -13.82
N ALA A 308 -1.07 -0.29 -13.78
CA ALA A 308 -1.38 -1.32 -14.76
C ALA A 308 -1.51 -0.72 -16.17
N GLU A 309 -2.20 0.42 -16.32
CA GLU A 309 -2.35 1.15 -17.58
C GLU A 309 -0.99 1.64 -18.11
N LEU A 310 -0.14 2.18 -17.24
CA LEU A 310 1.19 2.65 -17.60
C LEU A 310 2.11 1.52 -18.08
N ALA A 311 2.02 0.35 -17.45
CA ALA A 311 2.81 -0.83 -17.83
C ALA A 311 2.32 -1.45 -19.15
N ALA A 312 0.99 -1.52 -19.36
CA ALA A 312 0.40 -2.06 -20.58
C ALA A 312 0.61 -1.14 -21.79
N HIS A 313 0.52 0.17 -21.60
CA HIS A 313 0.58 1.16 -22.69
C HIS A 313 1.61 2.28 -22.43
N PRO A 314 2.91 1.95 -22.23
CA PRO A 314 3.94 2.94 -21.87
C PRO A 314 4.10 4.05 -22.91
N HIS A 315 3.89 3.75 -24.19
CA HIS A 315 4.01 4.71 -25.30
C HIS A 315 2.82 5.66 -25.45
N SER A 316 1.70 5.43 -24.74
CA SER A 316 0.54 6.33 -24.74
C SER A 316 0.76 7.58 -23.88
N TRP A 317 1.87 7.65 -23.17
CA TRP A 317 2.21 8.74 -22.27
C TRP A 317 3.36 9.58 -22.81
N SER A 318 3.15 10.87 -22.94
CA SER A 318 4.27 11.78 -23.23
C SER A 318 5.15 11.96 -22.00
N VAL A 319 6.45 12.15 -22.20
CA VAL A 319 7.41 12.42 -21.12
C VAL A 319 6.96 13.61 -20.25
N GLY A 320 6.43 14.66 -20.91
CA GLY A 320 5.89 15.82 -20.20
C GLY A 320 4.73 15.48 -19.27
N ALA A 321 3.78 14.65 -19.72
CA ALA A 321 2.65 14.21 -18.88
C ALA A 321 3.13 13.36 -17.69
N LEU A 322 4.13 12.49 -17.89
CA LEU A 322 4.72 11.68 -16.81
C LEU A 322 5.44 12.56 -15.78
N LEU A 323 6.18 13.56 -16.21
CA LEU A 323 6.86 14.51 -15.29
C LEU A 323 5.84 15.32 -14.49
N VAL A 324 4.76 15.80 -15.13
CA VAL A 324 3.68 16.51 -14.43
C VAL A 324 2.94 15.57 -13.47
N LEU A 325 2.71 14.30 -13.86
CA LEU A 325 2.14 13.28 -12.97
C LEU A 325 3.02 13.08 -11.73
N MET A 326 4.33 12.87 -11.93
CA MET A 326 5.27 12.70 -10.83
C MET A 326 5.29 13.91 -9.89
N LEU A 327 5.25 15.10 -10.42
CA LEU A 327 5.25 16.34 -9.63
C LEU A 327 3.95 16.51 -8.86
N CYS A 328 2.80 16.52 -9.54
CA CYS A 328 1.50 16.78 -8.91
C CYS A 328 1.08 15.65 -7.97
N LYS A 329 1.18 14.40 -8.42
CA LYS A 329 0.89 13.23 -7.57
C LYS A 329 1.90 13.08 -6.45
N GLY A 330 3.18 13.33 -6.69
CA GLY A 330 4.23 13.28 -5.68
C GLY A 330 4.00 14.30 -4.56
N LEU A 331 3.72 15.56 -4.90
CA LEU A 331 3.40 16.60 -3.91
C LEU A 331 2.10 16.26 -3.16
N ALA A 332 1.04 15.85 -3.86
CA ALA A 332 -0.22 15.42 -3.27
C ALA A 332 0.00 14.24 -2.30
N TRP A 333 0.78 13.25 -2.70
CA TRP A 333 1.18 12.13 -1.85
C TRP A 333 1.98 12.58 -0.63
N GLY A 334 2.98 13.47 -0.81
CA GLY A 334 3.74 14.05 0.30
C GLY A 334 2.83 14.71 1.35
N VAL A 335 1.85 15.52 0.91
CA VAL A 335 0.86 16.12 1.81
C VAL A 335 -0.01 15.05 2.50
N CYS A 336 -0.46 14.04 1.75
CA CYS A 336 -1.25 12.94 2.29
C CYS A 336 -0.50 12.13 3.35
N LEU A 337 0.80 11.86 3.14
CA LEU A 337 1.65 11.13 4.09
C LEU A 337 1.63 11.75 5.50
N GLY A 338 1.56 13.08 5.59
CA GLY A 338 1.61 13.80 6.87
C GLY A 338 0.27 14.08 7.52
N SER A 339 -0.83 14.02 6.78
CA SER A 339 -2.12 14.57 7.24
C SER A 339 -3.30 13.63 7.11
N LEU A 340 -3.28 12.72 6.14
CA LEU A 340 -4.41 11.81 5.86
C LEU A 340 -4.10 10.39 6.34
N ARG A 341 -4.95 9.42 5.99
CA ARG A 341 -4.83 8.02 6.46
C ARG A 341 -4.87 7.08 5.29
N GLY A 342 -3.94 6.13 5.27
CA GLY A 342 -3.75 5.13 4.22
C GLY A 342 -2.33 4.59 4.19
N GLY A 343 -1.98 3.81 3.17
CA GLY A 343 -0.67 3.23 2.96
C GLY A 343 0.20 4.02 1.98
N PRO A 344 1.51 4.03 2.16
CA PRO A 344 2.43 4.83 1.34
C PRO A 344 2.95 4.12 0.08
N ILE A 345 2.78 2.79 -0.07
CA ILE A 345 3.51 1.99 -1.06
C ILE A 345 3.02 2.25 -2.48
N PHE A 346 1.72 2.09 -2.74
CA PHE A 346 1.20 2.15 -4.10
C PHE A 346 1.45 3.47 -4.83
N PRO A 347 1.26 4.65 -4.21
CA PRO A 347 1.60 5.90 -4.88
C PRO A 347 3.10 6.02 -5.18
N ALA A 348 3.97 5.54 -4.29
CA ALA A 348 5.41 5.54 -4.52
C ALA A 348 5.77 4.66 -5.72
N VAL A 349 5.20 3.46 -5.80
CA VAL A 349 5.41 2.50 -6.89
C VAL A 349 4.97 3.10 -8.23
N LEU A 350 3.81 3.77 -8.29
CA LEU A 350 3.39 4.46 -9.53
C LEU A 350 4.34 5.61 -9.91
N ILE A 351 4.80 6.41 -8.94
CA ILE A 351 5.77 7.49 -9.21
C ILE A 351 7.08 6.90 -9.75
N GLY A 352 7.54 5.77 -9.18
CA GLY A 352 8.71 5.06 -9.66
C GLY A 352 8.53 4.52 -11.08
N ALA A 353 7.40 3.90 -11.36
CA ALA A 353 7.05 3.41 -12.70
C ALA A 353 6.97 4.54 -13.73
N ALA A 354 6.34 5.66 -13.38
CA ALA A 354 6.27 6.85 -14.24
C ALA A 354 7.67 7.40 -14.57
N GLY A 355 8.56 7.44 -13.58
CA GLY A 355 9.95 7.83 -13.81
C GLY A 355 10.71 6.86 -14.70
N GLY A 356 10.50 5.55 -14.52
CA GLY A 356 11.08 4.51 -15.39
C GLY A 356 10.61 4.66 -16.83
N VAL A 357 9.29 4.74 -17.05
CA VAL A 357 8.73 4.90 -18.40
C VAL A 357 9.19 6.22 -19.04
N ALA A 358 9.30 7.31 -18.28
CA ALA A 358 9.74 8.60 -18.81
C ALA A 358 11.15 8.56 -19.45
N VAL A 359 12.00 7.65 -19.02
CA VAL A 359 13.38 7.49 -19.53
C VAL A 359 13.59 6.21 -20.36
N SER A 360 12.58 5.37 -20.50
CA SER A 360 12.68 4.07 -21.20
C SER A 360 13.04 4.18 -22.69
N GLY A 361 12.91 5.36 -23.29
CA GLY A 361 13.32 5.65 -24.65
C GLY A 361 14.82 6.00 -24.81
N LEU A 362 15.61 5.96 -23.73
CA LEU A 362 17.05 6.21 -23.82
C LEU A 362 17.75 5.03 -24.50
N PRO A 363 18.84 5.30 -25.28
CA PRO A 363 19.54 4.24 -26.01
C PRO A 363 20.06 3.13 -25.08
N GLY A 364 19.67 1.90 -25.35
CA GLY A 364 20.07 0.72 -24.54
C GLY A 364 19.31 0.55 -23.24
N LEU A 365 18.27 1.34 -22.95
CA LEU A 365 17.40 1.15 -21.80
C LEU A 365 16.03 0.64 -22.28
N GLY A 366 15.68 -0.57 -21.91
CA GLY A 366 14.37 -1.14 -22.22
C GLY A 366 13.27 -0.67 -21.26
N THR A 367 12.01 -0.80 -21.68
CA THR A 367 10.85 -0.42 -20.83
C THR A 367 10.79 -1.26 -19.55
N THR A 368 10.99 -2.55 -19.66
CA THR A 368 10.93 -3.49 -18.51
C THR A 368 12.04 -3.25 -17.49
N PRO A 369 13.33 -3.13 -17.86
CA PRO A 369 14.39 -2.75 -16.93
C PRO A 369 14.13 -1.38 -16.27
N ALA A 370 13.67 -0.39 -17.05
CA ALA A 370 13.35 0.94 -16.52
C ALA A 370 12.20 0.90 -15.48
N LEU A 371 11.14 0.12 -15.77
CA LEU A 371 10.06 -0.13 -14.83
C LEU A 371 10.56 -0.84 -13.56
N ALA A 372 11.38 -1.89 -13.71
CA ALA A 372 11.94 -2.64 -12.59
C ALA A 372 12.73 -1.74 -11.63
N VAL A 373 13.67 -0.97 -12.18
CA VAL A 373 14.47 -0.01 -11.41
C VAL A 373 13.58 1.03 -10.74
N GLY A 374 12.58 1.54 -11.46
CA GLY A 374 11.64 2.54 -10.94
C GLY A 374 10.82 2.00 -9.77
N LEU A 375 10.21 0.84 -9.93
CA LEU A 375 9.38 0.17 -8.91
C LEU A 375 10.19 -0.14 -7.65
N VAL A 376 11.33 -0.83 -7.80
CA VAL A 376 12.20 -1.22 -6.67
C VAL A 376 12.69 0.00 -5.92
N THR A 377 13.21 1.00 -6.64
CA THR A 377 13.79 2.18 -6.02
C THR A 377 12.75 2.97 -5.23
N ALA A 378 11.59 3.22 -5.81
CA ALA A 378 10.55 4.00 -5.13
C ALA A 378 9.97 3.26 -3.92
N ALA A 379 9.72 1.96 -4.05
CA ALA A 379 9.26 1.13 -2.94
C ALA A 379 10.30 1.08 -1.80
N ALA A 380 11.59 0.84 -2.13
CA ALA A 380 12.67 0.78 -1.14
C ALA A 380 12.90 2.14 -0.45
N ALA A 381 12.84 3.23 -1.20
CA ALA A 381 13.06 4.58 -0.64
C ALA A 381 11.99 4.99 0.38
N ILE A 382 10.73 4.58 0.18
CA ILE A 382 9.63 4.91 1.12
C ILE A 382 9.53 3.93 2.28
N THR A 383 9.69 2.62 2.01
CA THR A 383 9.53 1.58 3.03
C THR A 383 10.78 1.35 3.85
N ARG A 384 11.95 1.62 3.28
CA ARG A 384 13.28 1.25 3.77
C ARG A 384 13.47 -0.27 3.89
N LEU A 385 12.77 -1.01 3.03
CA LEU A 385 12.75 -2.47 2.99
C LEU A 385 13.22 -2.91 1.58
N PRO A 386 14.54 -2.94 1.31
CA PRO A 386 15.07 -3.20 -0.04
C PRO A 386 14.76 -4.63 -0.52
N VAL A 387 14.83 -5.63 0.35
CA VAL A 387 14.55 -7.03 -0.03
C VAL A 387 13.07 -7.20 -0.40
N THR A 388 12.17 -6.69 0.42
CA THR A 388 10.73 -6.69 0.14
C THR A 388 10.41 -5.99 -1.16
N SER A 389 11.05 -4.85 -1.42
CA SER A 389 10.84 -4.06 -2.63
C SER A 389 11.30 -4.79 -3.88
N ALA A 390 12.43 -5.49 -3.82
CA ALA A 390 12.91 -6.34 -4.91
C ALA A 390 11.94 -7.50 -5.18
N VAL A 391 11.54 -8.24 -4.13
CA VAL A 391 10.59 -9.35 -4.26
C VAL A 391 9.24 -8.88 -4.80
N LEU A 392 8.75 -7.72 -4.35
CA LEU A 392 7.50 -7.12 -4.87
C LEU A 392 7.61 -6.82 -6.36
N ALA A 393 8.69 -6.18 -6.81
CA ALA A 393 8.88 -5.86 -8.22
C ALA A 393 9.02 -7.12 -9.09
N MET A 394 9.77 -8.13 -8.62
CA MET A 394 9.89 -9.42 -9.34
C MET A 394 8.53 -10.09 -9.53
N LEU A 395 7.67 -10.07 -8.52
CA LEU A 395 6.32 -10.64 -8.63
C LEU A 395 5.39 -9.81 -9.53
N LEU A 396 5.57 -8.49 -9.56
CA LEU A 396 4.78 -7.59 -10.40
C LEU A 396 5.13 -7.72 -11.89
N LEU A 397 6.41 -7.83 -12.19
CA LEU A 397 6.91 -7.89 -13.57
C LEU A 397 6.84 -9.31 -14.15
N GLY A 398 6.60 -10.33 -13.33
CA GLY A 398 6.49 -11.71 -13.74
C GLY A 398 7.84 -12.44 -13.90
N PRO A 399 7.79 -13.75 -14.24
CA PRO A 399 8.97 -14.60 -14.30
C PRO A 399 9.96 -14.19 -15.40
N ASP A 400 9.50 -13.51 -16.44
CA ASP A 400 10.34 -13.11 -17.57
C ASP A 400 11.23 -11.90 -17.30
N ALA A 401 11.03 -11.22 -16.16
CA ALA A 401 11.80 -10.05 -15.73
C ALA A 401 12.81 -10.35 -14.60
N GLN A 402 13.06 -11.64 -14.32
CA GLN A 402 13.96 -12.08 -13.24
C GLN A 402 15.41 -12.09 -13.67
#